data_3594c02a4b335ecb2e9ea842f8aa8e42
#
_entry.id   3594c02a4b335ecb2e9ea842f8aa8e42
#
_cell.length_a   1.000
_cell.length_b   1.000
_cell.length_c   1.000
_cell.angle_alpha   90.00
_cell.angle_beta   90.00
_cell.angle_gamma   90.00
#
_symmetry.space_group_name_H-M   'P 1'
#
loop_
_entity.id
_entity.type
_entity.pdbx_description
1 polymer ?
#
loop_
_entity_poly.entity_id
_entity_poly.type
_entity_poly.pdbx_seq_one_letter_code
_entity_poly.pdbx_strand_id
1 'polypeptide(L)'
;MPEPSVRIERVAFTHPDAQRLVAEVQEEYVRLYGSQDETPLEPTMFDPPRGAFFVLYVDDVPLATGAWRLRGDVEVFGTAATAEIKRMYVAPAGRGRGLARRMLAHLEATAYTAGAQAAVLETGIAQPEDS
;
A
#
# COMPACT_ATOMS: atom_id res chain seq x y z
N MET A 1 -13.65 20.46 -18.81
CA MET A 1 -12.55 20.23 -17.86
C MET A 1 -12.00 18.84 -18.05
N PRO A 2 -10.72 18.70 -18.26
CA PRO A 2 -10.16 17.36 -18.32
C PRO A 2 -10.28 16.68 -16.94
N GLU A 3 -10.44 15.39 -16.97
CA GLU A 3 -10.45 14.61 -15.74
C GLU A 3 -9.07 14.62 -15.12
N PRO A 4 -8.98 14.50 -13.77
CA PRO A 4 -7.69 14.39 -13.12
C PRO A 4 -6.90 13.22 -13.67
N SER A 5 -5.60 13.42 -13.81
CA SER A 5 -4.70 12.37 -14.25
C SER A 5 -4.32 11.51 -13.05
N VAL A 6 -4.65 10.23 -13.11
CA VAL A 6 -4.30 9.29 -12.05
C VAL A 6 -3.26 8.32 -12.58
N ARG A 7 -2.16 8.17 -11.87
CA ARG A 7 -1.16 7.17 -12.20
C ARG A 7 -0.65 6.51 -10.94
N ILE A 8 -0.24 5.26 -11.06
CA ILE A 8 0.35 4.51 -9.97
C ILE A 8 1.74 4.10 -10.39
N GLU A 9 2.73 4.48 -9.62
CA GLU A 9 4.13 4.20 -9.95
C GLU A 9 4.76 3.31 -8.92
N ARG A 10 5.56 2.36 -9.37
CA ARG A 10 6.40 1.55 -8.50
C ARG A 10 7.59 2.40 -8.08
N VAL A 11 7.82 2.50 -6.79
CA VAL A 11 8.93 3.27 -6.24
C VAL A 11 9.61 2.46 -5.14
N ALA A 12 10.85 2.83 -4.82
CA ALA A 12 11.49 2.26 -3.64
C ALA A 12 10.78 2.78 -2.39
N PHE A 13 10.76 1.98 -1.34
CA PHE A 13 10.18 2.42 -0.07
C PHE A 13 10.84 3.72 0.42
N THR A 14 12.12 3.89 0.12
CA THR A 14 12.88 5.08 0.52
C THR A 14 12.63 6.31 -0.36
N HIS A 15 11.82 6.17 -1.41
CA HIS A 15 11.49 7.30 -2.27
C HIS A 15 10.87 8.44 -1.45
N PRO A 16 11.23 9.71 -1.72
CA PRO A 16 10.72 10.84 -0.92
C PRO A 16 9.20 10.90 -0.83
N ASP A 17 8.49 10.63 -1.92
CA ASP A 17 7.02 10.67 -1.91
C ASP A 17 6.45 9.54 -1.05
N ALA A 18 7.07 8.36 -1.09
CA ALA A 18 6.67 7.26 -0.23
C ALA A 18 6.88 7.60 1.23
N GLN A 19 8.05 8.16 1.56
CA GLN A 19 8.38 8.52 2.94
C GLN A 19 7.47 9.61 3.47
N ARG A 20 7.09 10.55 2.64
CA ARG A 20 6.16 11.61 3.03
C ARG A 20 4.80 11.03 3.43
N LEU A 21 4.26 10.11 2.64
CA LEU A 21 2.97 9.51 2.94
C LEU A 21 3.07 8.55 4.13
N VAL A 22 4.19 7.85 4.28
CA VAL A 22 4.42 7.00 5.45
C VAL A 22 4.44 7.85 6.72
N ALA A 23 5.08 9.02 6.67
CA ALA A 23 5.10 9.93 7.82
C ALA A 23 3.68 10.40 8.17
N GLU A 24 2.86 10.70 7.16
CA GLU A 24 1.48 11.10 7.39
C GLU A 24 0.68 10.01 8.08
N VAL A 25 0.83 8.75 7.66
CA VAL A 25 0.08 7.67 8.27
C VAL A 25 0.55 7.43 9.70
N GLN A 26 1.82 7.62 10.00
CA GLN A 26 2.32 7.50 11.36
C GLN A 26 1.73 8.58 12.27
N GLU A 27 1.64 9.81 11.78
CA GLU A 27 1.01 10.89 12.54
C GLU A 27 -0.45 10.59 12.83
N GLU A 28 -1.17 10.08 11.84
CA GLU A 28 -2.57 9.70 12.01
C GLU A 28 -2.70 8.56 13.02
N TYR A 29 -1.78 7.60 12.98
CA TYR A 29 -1.78 6.49 13.91
C TYR A 29 -1.60 6.95 15.35
N VAL A 30 -0.65 7.88 15.57
CA VAL A 30 -0.43 8.47 16.89
C VAL A 30 -1.69 9.19 17.37
N ARG A 31 -2.35 9.93 16.50
CA ARG A 31 -3.55 10.66 16.86
C ARG A 31 -4.69 9.74 17.25
N LEU A 32 -4.83 8.59 16.58
CA LEU A 32 -5.90 7.65 16.85
C LEU A 32 -5.62 6.71 18.01
N TYR A 33 -4.37 6.31 18.19
CA TYR A 33 -4.02 5.24 19.12
C TYR A 33 -3.00 5.63 20.19
N GLY A 34 -2.49 6.85 20.14
CA GLY A 34 -1.58 7.38 21.15
C GLY A 34 -0.12 6.97 20.98
N SER A 35 0.19 6.15 20.00
CA SER A 35 1.57 5.73 19.76
C SER A 35 1.74 5.37 18.30
N GLN A 36 2.99 5.35 17.84
CA GLN A 36 3.28 4.96 16.47
C GLN A 36 3.12 3.45 16.28
N ASP A 37 2.88 3.07 15.05
CA ASP A 37 2.88 1.67 14.68
C ASP A 37 4.30 1.13 14.84
N GLU A 38 4.47 0.19 15.74
CA GLU A 38 5.77 -0.36 16.06
C GLU A 38 6.13 -1.59 15.23
N THR A 39 5.31 -1.95 14.25
CA THR A 39 5.61 -3.07 13.37
C THR A 39 6.92 -2.82 12.65
N PRO A 40 7.92 -3.69 12.81
CA PRO A 40 9.20 -3.49 12.14
C PRO A 40 9.02 -3.45 10.63
N LEU A 41 9.73 -2.53 9.99
CA LEU A 41 9.67 -2.39 8.55
C LEU A 41 11.07 -2.23 8.01
N GLU A 42 11.55 -3.24 7.29
CA GLU A 42 12.84 -3.15 6.63
C GLU A 42 12.67 -2.46 5.29
N PRO A 43 13.51 -1.48 4.94
CA PRO A 43 13.36 -0.77 3.67
C PRO A 43 13.37 -1.66 2.44
N THR A 44 14.07 -2.81 2.51
CA THR A 44 14.20 -3.71 1.37
C THR A 44 13.09 -4.76 1.29
N MET A 45 12.18 -4.82 2.25
CA MET A 45 11.16 -5.89 2.25
C MET A 45 10.21 -5.78 1.06
N PHE A 46 10.12 -4.62 0.44
CA PHE A 46 9.28 -4.42 -0.74
C PHE A 46 10.08 -4.32 -2.04
N ASP A 47 11.35 -4.68 -2.01
CA ASP A 47 12.15 -4.65 -3.24
C ASP A 47 11.83 -5.83 -4.15
N PRO A 48 11.84 -5.62 -5.48
CA PRO A 48 11.66 -6.72 -6.41
C PRO A 48 12.76 -7.76 -6.22
N PRO A 49 12.47 -9.03 -6.50
CA PRO A 49 11.20 -9.58 -6.95
C PRO A 49 10.25 -9.97 -5.82
N ARG A 50 10.67 -9.82 -4.58
CA ARG A 50 9.90 -10.30 -3.42
C ARG A 50 8.77 -9.37 -3.04
N GLY A 51 8.78 -8.14 -3.50
CA GLY A 51 7.76 -7.19 -3.16
C GLY A 51 7.73 -6.03 -4.11
N ALA A 52 6.85 -5.09 -3.84
CA ALA A 52 6.74 -3.85 -4.58
C ALA A 52 6.06 -2.81 -3.72
N PHE A 53 6.48 -1.58 -3.85
CA PHE A 53 5.87 -0.44 -3.19
C PHE A 53 5.41 0.52 -4.27
N PHE A 54 4.21 1.08 -4.09
CA PHE A 54 3.60 1.94 -5.09
C PHE A 54 3.12 3.23 -4.46
N VAL A 55 3.18 4.30 -5.24
CA VAL A 55 2.57 5.57 -4.90
C VAL A 55 1.57 5.92 -6.00
N LEU A 56 0.37 6.33 -5.61
CA LEU A 56 -0.66 6.80 -6.53
C LEU A 56 -0.64 8.31 -6.54
N TYR A 57 -0.58 8.88 -7.74
CA TYR A 57 -0.55 10.31 -7.96
C TYR A 57 -1.83 10.76 -8.65
N VAL A 58 -2.35 11.89 -8.21
CA VAL A 58 -3.43 12.58 -8.92
C VAL A 58 -2.90 13.95 -9.30
N ASP A 59 -2.82 14.22 -10.60
CA ASP A 59 -2.25 15.46 -11.13
C ASP A 59 -0.87 15.76 -10.52
N ASP A 60 -0.04 14.71 -10.45
CA ASP A 60 1.33 14.77 -9.94
C ASP A 60 1.43 14.98 -8.43
N VAL A 61 0.33 14.88 -7.70
CA VAL A 61 0.34 14.96 -6.23
C VAL A 61 0.22 13.55 -5.66
N PRO A 62 1.18 13.12 -4.81
CA PRO A 62 1.08 11.79 -4.20
C PRO A 62 -0.02 11.76 -3.15
N LEU A 63 -0.99 10.88 -3.33
CA LEU A 63 -2.16 10.82 -2.46
C LEU A 63 -2.43 9.46 -1.85
N ALA A 64 -1.76 8.40 -2.30
CA ALA A 64 -1.98 7.08 -1.73
C ALA A 64 -0.75 6.20 -1.85
N THR A 65 -0.63 5.25 -0.95
CA THR A 65 0.41 4.22 -1.02
C THR A 65 -0.23 2.85 -0.96
N GLY A 66 0.55 1.86 -1.37
CA GLY A 66 0.22 0.47 -1.19
C GLY A 66 1.43 -0.38 -1.51
N ALA A 67 1.49 -1.56 -0.92
CA ALA A 67 2.63 -2.45 -1.12
C ALA A 67 2.18 -3.88 -0.98
N TRP A 68 2.96 -4.79 -1.54
CA TRP A 68 2.79 -6.21 -1.29
C TRP A 68 4.16 -6.86 -1.16
N ARG A 69 4.19 -7.97 -0.44
CA ARG A 69 5.36 -8.83 -0.41
C ARG A 69 4.90 -10.28 -0.51
N LEU A 70 5.72 -11.10 -1.13
CA LEU A 70 5.43 -12.52 -1.25
C LEU A 70 5.78 -13.24 0.06
N ARG A 71 4.88 -14.09 0.50
CA ARG A 71 5.02 -14.88 1.72
C ARG A 71 4.89 -16.35 1.39
N GLY A 72 5.98 -17.09 1.52
CA GLY A 72 5.94 -18.53 1.36
C GLY A 72 5.56 -19.28 2.63
N ASP A 73 5.51 -18.56 3.75
CA ASP A 73 5.23 -19.15 5.06
C ASP A 73 3.75 -19.05 5.46
N VAL A 74 2.93 -18.45 4.62
CA VAL A 74 1.49 -18.31 4.87
C VAL A 74 0.73 -19.03 3.77
N GLU A 75 -0.08 -20.00 4.17
CA GLU A 75 -0.91 -20.73 3.23
C GLU A 75 -2.34 -20.23 3.29
N VAL A 76 -2.86 -19.80 2.14
CA VAL A 76 -4.23 -19.31 2.01
C VAL A 76 -4.85 -19.99 0.81
N PHE A 77 -6.07 -20.47 0.98
CA PHE A 77 -6.78 -21.19 -0.08
C PHE A 77 -5.98 -22.36 -0.66
N GLY A 78 -5.18 -23.03 0.19
CA GLY A 78 -4.41 -24.16 -0.23
C GLY A 78 -3.14 -23.84 -1.00
N THR A 79 -2.69 -22.60 -0.98
CA THR A 79 -1.46 -22.19 -1.64
C THR A 79 -0.56 -21.41 -0.69
N ALA A 80 0.76 -21.66 -0.78
CA ALA A 80 1.76 -20.91 -0.08
C ALA A 80 2.28 -19.73 -0.93
N ALA A 81 1.86 -19.62 -2.19
CA ALA A 81 2.25 -18.51 -3.06
C ALA A 81 1.31 -17.32 -2.79
N THR A 82 1.52 -16.68 -1.65
CA THR A 82 0.62 -15.64 -1.14
C THR A 82 1.33 -14.30 -1.12
N ALA A 83 0.64 -13.27 -1.59
CA ALA A 83 1.09 -11.89 -1.44
C ALA A 83 0.39 -11.28 -0.23
N GLU A 84 1.17 -10.66 0.63
CA GLU A 84 0.65 -9.92 1.77
C GLU A 84 0.60 -8.46 1.36
N ILE A 85 -0.60 -7.87 1.39
CA ILE A 85 -0.80 -6.47 1.04
C ILE A 85 -0.66 -5.64 2.30
N LYS A 86 0.23 -4.66 2.26
CA LYS A 86 0.59 -3.82 3.40
C LYS A 86 0.63 -2.35 2.99
N ARG A 87 0.65 -1.49 3.97
CA ARG A 87 0.89 -0.06 3.80
C ARG A 87 -0.10 0.62 2.85
N MET A 88 -1.34 0.15 2.84
CA MET A 88 -2.39 0.86 2.13
C MET A 88 -2.81 2.08 2.92
N TYR A 89 -2.71 3.23 2.28
CA TYR A 89 -3.06 4.50 2.90
C TYR A 89 -3.53 5.47 1.83
N VAL A 90 -4.56 6.22 2.13
CA VAL A 90 -5.02 7.31 1.29
C VAL A 90 -4.98 8.58 2.13
N ALA A 91 -4.24 9.58 1.64
CA ALA A 91 -4.15 10.87 2.32
C ALA A 91 -5.52 11.53 2.38
N PRO A 92 -5.77 12.40 3.38
CA PRO A 92 -7.08 13.02 3.53
C PRO A 92 -7.59 13.71 2.26
N ALA A 93 -6.71 14.35 1.50
CA ALA A 93 -7.10 15.03 0.26
C ALA A 93 -7.57 14.05 -0.82
N GLY A 94 -7.22 12.78 -0.71
CA GLY A 94 -7.61 11.78 -1.70
C GLY A 94 -8.81 10.93 -1.31
N ARG A 95 -9.31 11.07 -0.10
CA ARG A 95 -10.39 10.23 0.40
C ARG A 95 -11.71 10.53 -0.29
N GLY A 96 -12.55 9.51 -0.42
CA GLY A 96 -13.83 9.65 -1.08
C GLY A 96 -13.77 9.64 -2.58
N ARG A 97 -12.63 9.30 -3.17
CA ARG A 97 -12.42 9.30 -4.62
C ARG A 97 -12.20 7.91 -5.20
N GLY A 98 -12.33 6.86 -4.39
CA GLY A 98 -12.09 5.50 -4.84
C GLY A 98 -10.63 5.15 -5.07
N LEU A 99 -9.70 5.90 -4.50
CA LEU A 99 -8.27 5.67 -4.71
C LEU A 99 -7.79 4.39 -4.04
N ALA A 100 -8.34 4.05 -2.86
CA ALA A 100 -8.00 2.80 -2.19
C ALA A 100 -8.34 1.61 -3.07
N ARG A 101 -9.50 1.65 -3.71
CA ARG A 101 -9.95 0.60 -4.60
C ARG A 101 -9.04 0.46 -5.81
N ARG A 102 -8.63 1.58 -6.39
CA ARG A 102 -7.69 1.58 -7.51
C ARG A 102 -6.34 1.01 -7.11
N MET A 103 -5.85 1.41 -5.94
CA MET A 103 -4.58 0.90 -5.42
C MET A 103 -4.67 -0.61 -5.19
N LEU A 104 -5.74 -1.07 -4.55
CA LEU A 104 -5.91 -2.49 -4.28
C LEU A 104 -5.93 -3.31 -5.57
N ALA A 105 -6.66 -2.86 -6.57
CA ALA A 105 -6.71 -3.56 -7.86
C ALA A 105 -5.32 -3.64 -8.51
N HIS A 106 -4.55 -2.57 -8.41
CA HIS A 106 -3.18 -2.54 -8.94
C HIS A 106 -2.27 -3.50 -8.18
N LEU A 107 -2.38 -3.51 -6.85
CA LEU A 107 -1.58 -4.42 -6.02
C LEU A 107 -1.89 -5.87 -6.35
N GLU A 108 -3.16 -6.22 -6.48
CA GLU A 108 -3.55 -7.57 -6.82
C GLU A 108 -3.03 -7.98 -8.20
N ALA A 109 -3.21 -7.13 -9.18
CA ALA A 109 -2.78 -7.43 -10.55
C ALA A 109 -1.27 -7.62 -10.62
N THR A 110 -0.50 -6.74 -9.98
CA THR A 110 0.97 -6.83 -10.04
C THR A 110 1.48 -8.01 -9.21
N ALA A 111 0.85 -8.32 -8.10
CA ALA A 111 1.24 -9.48 -7.29
C ALA A 111 0.99 -10.79 -8.05
N TYR A 112 -0.15 -10.91 -8.70
CA TYR A 112 -0.43 -12.10 -9.50
C TYR A 112 0.54 -12.24 -10.67
N THR A 113 0.90 -11.13 -11.30
CA THR A 113 1.91 -11.13 -12.36
C THR A 113 3.26 -11.62 -11.81
N ALA A 114 3.57 -11.32 -10.56
CA ALA A 114 4.80 -11.75 -9.92
C ALA A 114 4.76 -13.20 -9.42
N GLY A 115 3.62 -13.88 -9.58
CA GLY A 115 3.50 -15.30 -9.25
C GLY A 115 2.62 -15.62 -8.05
N ALA A 116 2.01 -14.63 -7.42
CA ALA A 116 1.11 -14.90 -6.30
C ALA A 116 -0.15 -15.59 -6.78
N GLN A 117 -0.63 -16.55 -6.01
CA GLN A 117 -1.88 -17.25 -6.29
C GLN A 117 -2.99 -16.82 -5.35
N ALA A 118 -2.65 -16.11 -4.29
CA ALA A 118 -3.61 -15.57 -3.34
C ALA A 118 -3.06 -14.26 -2.80
N ALA A 119 -3.94 -13.40 -2.29
CA ALA A 119 -3.56 -12.16 -1.66
C ALA A 119 -4.28 -12.03 -0.33
N VAL A 120 -3.57 -11.53 0.68
CA VAL A 120 -4.09 -11.31 2.02
C VAL A 120 -3.90 -9.85 2.36
N LEU A 121 -4.96 -9.20 2.79
CA LEU A 121 -4.90 -7.82 3.22
C LEU A 121 -4.65 -7.79 4.72
N GLU A 122 -3.55 -7.19 5.13
CA GLU A 122 -3.29 -6.98 6.54
C GLU A 122 -4.08 -5.77 6.99
N THR A 123 -5.14 -6.03 7.75
CA THR A 123 -6.02 -4.96 8.18
C THR A 123 -5.83 -4.61 9.65
N GLY A 124 -5.16 -5.43 10.41
CA GLY A 124 -4.90 -5.30 11.84
C GLY A 124 -5.55 -4.16 12.60
N ILE A 125 -5.68 -3.02 12.02
CA ILE A 125 -6.18 -1.83 12.69
C ILE A 125 -7.17 -1.13 11.78
N ALA A 126 -8.32 -0.79 12.36
CA ALA A 126 -9.31 -0.03 11.63
C ALA A 126 -8.78 1.37 11.33
N GLN A 127 -8.77 1.71 10.07
CA GLN A 127 -8.47 3.08 9.68
C GLN A 127 -9.77 3.83 9.44
N PRO A 128 -9.72 5.18 9.52
CA PRO A 128 -10.86 5.96 9.09
C PRO A 128 -11.23 5.61 7.66
N GLU A 129 -12.46 5.85 7.28
CA GLU A 129 -12.90 5.56 5.92
C GLU A 129 -12.02 6.24 4.90
N ASP A 130 -11.39 5.46 4.05
CA ASP A 130 -10.44 5.99 3.09
C ASP A 130 -10.80 5.64 1.65
N SER A 131 -12.02 5.28 1.43
CA SER A 131 -12.43 4.98 0.05
C SER A 131 -13.76 5.56 -0.33
#